data_43471c31fdc393d501a766e03c643a16
#
_entry.id   43471c31fdc393d501a766e03c643a16
#
_cell.length_a   1.000
_cell.length_b   1.000
_cell.length_c   1.000
_cell.angle_alpha   90.00
_cell.angle_beta   90.00
_cell.angle_gamma   90.00
#
_symmetry.space_group_name_H-M   'P 1'
#
loop_
_entity.id
_entity.type
_entity.pdbx_description
1 polymer ?
#
loop_
_entity_poly.entity_id
_entity_poly.type
_entity_poly.pdbx_seq_one_letter_code
_entity_poly.pdbx_strand_id
1 'polypeptide(L)'
;AIRGLTDRPRSAISGNSSYTAARIGDVYGVEAGVLLPSVVSDEFPTEAGLDESSETHDIAEPYAVSVGRAGWVKGTWETVSMLAGSGISLAHVGGGAGEDLARLTQHAESCGVGLWVAPRLSSPEMAALIRGARAVVSMAHGEPFGLTPVEAISVGTPALMVDEGGFRDTVIDDVNGRLLPRDDLGAWHSALEQAADGRTRTAWAESGRARIAEMDLSPDAHCRRLESVLDCL
;
A
#
# COMPACT_ATOMS: atom_id res chain seq x y z
N ALA A 1 -1.69 21.76 -21.34
CA ALA A 1 -1.45 20.55 -22.16
C ALA A 1 -2.67 19.63 -22.16
N ILE A 2 -3.28 19.31 -21.01
CA ILE A 2 -4.45 18.38 -20.93
C ILE A 2 -5.67 18.94 -21.66
N ARG A 3 -6.01 20.25 -21.53
CA ARG A 3 -7.13 20.87 -22.26
C ARG A 3 -7.02 20.70 -23.78
N GLY A 4 -5.80 20.69 -24.34
CA GLY A 4 -5.61 20.46 -25.77
C GLY A 4 -5.78 19.00 -26.18
N LEU A 5 -5.81 18.05 -25.24
CA LEU A 5 -6.11 16.63 -25.50
C LEU A 5 -7.61 16.37 -25.49
N THR A 6 -8.37 17.02 -24.61
CA THR A 6 -9.85 16.89 -24.56
C THR A 6 -10.56 17.49 -25.75
N ASP A 7 -9.94 18.46 -26.43
CA ASP A 7 -10.47 19.05 -27.67
C ASP A 7 -10.23 18.20 -28.93
N ARG A 8 -9.53 17.05 -28.78
CA ARG A 8 -9.31 16.13 -29.89
C ARG A 8 -10.46 15.13 -29.98
N PRO A 9 -11.10 14.99 -31.12
CA PRO A 9 -12.05 13.91 -31.34
C PRO A 9 -11.31 12.56 -31.10
N ARG A 10 -11.95 11.67 -30.38
CA ARG A 10 -11.43 10.35 -30.01
C ARG A 10 -10.28 10.38 -28.99
N SER A 11 -10.48 11.02 -27.87
CA SER A 11 -9.61 10.94 -26.70
C SER A 11 -10.41 10.68 -25.44
N ALA A 12 -9.89 9.81 -24.56
CA ALA A 12 -10.39 9.61 -23.20
C ALA A 12 -9.28 9.91 -22.20
N ILE A 13 -9.68 10.33 -21.00
CA ILE A 13 -8.78 10.54 -19.89
C ILE A 13 -9.23 9.60 -18.76
N SER A 14 -8.29 8.86 -18.19
CA SER A 14 -8.57 7.94 -17.10
C SER A 14 -7.57 8.12 -15.96
N GLY A 15 -8.03 8.00 -14.72
CA GLY A 15 -7.21 7.80 -13.53
C GLY A 15 -7.05 6.31 -13.23
N ASN A 16 -5.98 5.95 -12.52
CA ASN A 16 -5.75 4.56 -12.10
C ASN A 16 -6.55 4.16 -10.84
N SER A 17 -7.36 5.06 -10.31
CA SER A 17 -8.25 4.88 -9.17
C SER A 17 -9.41 5.87 -9.22
N SER A 18 -10.43 5.67 -8.39
CA SER A 18 -11.51 6.64 -8.21
C SER A 18 -10.98 7.97 -7.69
N TYR A 19 -10.01 7.92 -6.77
CA TYR A 19 -9.34 9.11 -6.25
C TYR A 19 -8.62 9.89 -7.35
N THR A 20 -7.81 9.22 -8.18
CA THR A 20 -7.07 9.91 -9.25
C THR A 20 -8.02 10.47 -10.31
N ALA A 21 -9.09 9.76 -10.67
CA ALA A 21 -10.10 10.25 -11.60
C ALA A 21 -10.79 11.53 -11.05
N ALA A 22 -11.19 11.53 -9.78
CA ALA A 22 -11.74 12.70 -9.12
C ALA A 22 -10.76 13.88 -9.10
N ARG A 23 -9.48 13.63 -8.76
CA ARG A 23 -8.43 14.67 -8.77
C ARG A 23 -8.18 15.27 -10.16
N ILE A 24 -8.30 14.47 -11.21
CA ILE A 24 -8.24 14.96 -12.59
C ILE A 24 -9.40 15.91 -12.85
N GLY A 25 -10.60 15.55 -12.41
CA GLY A 25 -11.78 16.41 -12.48
C GLY A 25 -11.58 17.75 -11.77
N ASP A 26 -11.14 17.71 -10.52
CA ASP A 26 -10.92 18.89 -9.68
C ASP A 26 -9.88 19.85 -10.26
N VAL A 27 -8.75 19.30 -10.75
CA VAL A 27 -7.60 20.10 -11.18
C VAL A 27 -7.79 20.64 -12.59
N TYR A 28 -8.36 19.83 -13.49
CA TYR A 28 -8.39 20.15 -14.92
C TYR A 28 -9.78 20.47 -15.44
N GLY A 29 -10.84 20.24 -14.64
CA GLY A 29 -12.23 20.50 -15.02
C GLY A 29 -12.69 19.59 -16.18
N VAL A 30 -12.19 18.35 -16.24
CA VAL A 30 -12.55 17.36 -17.25
C VAL A 30 -13.05 16.09 -16.59
N GLU A 31 -13.99 15.40 -17.22
CA GLU A 31 -14.41 14.08 -16.76
C GLU A 31 -13.32 13.05 -17.05
N ALA A 32 -13.03 12.23 -16.07
CA ALA A 32 -12.04 11.14 -16.19
C ALA A 32 -12.68 9.80 -15.76
N GLY A 33 -12.49 8.79 -16.58
CA GLY A 33 -12.85 7.41 -16.23
C GLY A 33 -11.88 6.79 -15.23
N VAL A 34 -12.20 5.58 -14.77
CA VAL A 34 -11.30 4.77 -13.94
C VAL A 34 -10.79 3.61 -14.78
N LEU A 35 -9.47 3.50 -14.91
CA LEU A 35 -8.77 2.38 -15.51
C LEU A 35 -7.82 1.81 -14.47
N LEU A 36 -8.26 0.78 -13.74
CA LEU A 36 -7.47 0.15 -12.69
C LEU A 36 -6.15 -0.40 -13.25
N PRO A 37 -5.05 -0.32 -12.48
CA PRO A 37 -3.76 -0.84 -12.91
C PRO A 37 -3.80 -2.37 -13.03
N SER A 38 -2.95 -2.94 -13.86
CA SER A 38 -2.72 -4.37 -13.85
C SER A 38 -1.67 -4.76 -12.81
N VAL A 39 -1.88 -5.93 -12.19
CA VAL A 39 -0.93 -6.56 -11.28
C VAL A 39 -0.61 -7.94 -11.85
N VAL A 40 0.68 -8.21 -12.02
CA VAL A 40 1.13 -9.54 -12.46
C VAL A 40 1.18 -10.43 -11.23
N SER A 41 0.25 -11.39 -11.15
CA SER A 41 0.08 -12.27 -9.98
C SER A 41 1.34 -13.09 -9.66
N ASP A 42 2.15 -13.40 -10.66
CA ASP A 42 3.37 -14.22 -10.50
C ASP A 42 4.49 -13.47 -9.76
N GLU A 43 4.39 -12.14 -9.65
CA GLU A 43 5.32 -11.33 -8.86
C GLU A 43 5.03 -11.39 -7.36
N PHE A 44 3.82 -11.85 -6.97
CA PHE A 44 3.41 -12.04 -5.58
C PHE A 44 3.09 -13.51 -5.34
N PRO A 45 4.06 -14.30 -4.84
CA PRO A 45 3.82 -15.70 -4.52
C PRO A 45 2.69 -15.80 -3.50
N THR A 46 1.62 -16.51 -3.87
CA THR A 46 0.56 -16.92 -2.94
C THR A 46 1.13 -17.88 -1.90
N GLU A 47 0.42 -18.08 -0.78
CA GLU A 47 0.84 -18.92 0.36
C GLU A 47 1.44 -20.29 -0.01
N ALA A 48 1.08 -20.85 -1.18
CA ALA A 48 1.49 -22.17 -1.63
C ALA A 48 2.94 -22.26 -2.21
N GLY A 49 3.61 -21.13 -2.45
CA GLY A 49 4.91 -21.08 -3.16
C GLY A 49 6.10 -20.60 -2.34
N LEU A 50 5.93 -20.40 -1.04
CA LEU A 50 6.99 -19.84 -0.20
C LEU A 50 7.62 -20.94 0.65
N ASP A 51 8.87 -21.24 0.33
CA ASP A 51 9.74 -22.11 1.13
C ASP A 51 9.90 -21.53 2.55
N GLU A 52 9.82 -22.37 3.59
CA GLU A 52 9.99 -21.94 4.99
C GLU A 52 11.43 -21.46 5.31
N SER A 53 12.32 -21.54 4.35
CA SER A 53 13.70 -21.08 4.46
C SER A 53 13.85 -19.55 4.27
N SER A 54 12.93 -18.75 4.82
CA SER A 54 13.09 -17.29 4.78
C SER A 54 14.31 -16.89 5.59
N GLU A 55 15.26 -16.24 4.94
CA GLU A 55 16.38 -15.57 5.62
C GLU A 55 15.85 -14.74 6.78
N THR A 56 16.45 -14.92 7.94
CA THR A 56 16.13 -14.13 9.13
C THR A 56 16.50 -12.68 8.85
N HIS A 57 15.52 -11.84 8.67
CA HIS A 57 15.74 -10.39 8.61
C HIS A 57 16.26 -9.93 9.97
N ASP A 58 17.27 -9.07 9.97
CA ASP A 58 17.89 -8.53 11.21
C ASP A 58 17.02 -7.38 11.76
N ILE A 59 15.73 -7.68 12.00
CA ILE A 59 14.78 -6.75 12.59
C ILE A 59 14.19 -7.32 13.87
N ALA A 60 14.09 -6.48 14.91
CA ALA A 60 13.47 -6.87 16.17
C ALA A 60 11.95 -7.04 16.00
N GLU A 61 11.43 -8.19 16.43
CA GLU A 61 10.00 -8.47 16.46
C GLU A 61 9.33 -7.92 17.73
N PRO A 62 8.04 -7.54 17.66
CA PRO A 62 7.22 -7.47 16.44
C PRO A 62 7.58 -6.28 15.56
N TYR A 63 7.36 -6.40 14.25
CA TYR A 63 7.60 -5.31 13.31
C TYR A 63 6.44 -5.05 12.36
N ALA A 64 6.39 -3.82 11.83
CA ALA A 64 5.54 -3.43 10.72
C ALA A 64 6.40 -3.17 9.48
N VAL A 65 5.81 -3.28 8.30
CA VAL A 65 6.47 -3.00 7.01
C VAL A 65 5.90 -1.73 6.39
N SER A 66 6.77 -0.83 5.94
CA SER A 66 6.40 0.27 5.05
C SER A 66 7.11 0.14 3.71
N VAL A 67 6.39 0.36 2.62
CA VAL A 67 6.90 0.21 1.25
C VAL A 67 6.87 1.54 0.53
N GLY A 68 7.99 1.93 -0.03
CA GLY A 68 8.12 3.15 -0.81
C GLY A 68 9.40 3.90 -0.52
N ARG A 69 9.72 4.90 -1.34
CA ARG A 69 10.92 5.71 -1.13
C ARG A 69 10.78 6.53 0.15
N ALA A 70 11.82 6.56 0.99
CA ALA A 70 11.86 7.45 2.15
C ALA A 70 11.63 8.90 1.71
N GLY A 71 10.60 9.55 2.26
CA GLY A 71 10.24 10.91 1.89
C GLY A 71 8.88 11.35 2.39
N TRP A 72 8.65 12.65 2.35
CA TRP A 72 7.40 13.25 2.82
C TRP A 72 6.17 12.69 2.12
N VAL A 73 6.22 12.54 0.79
CA VAL A 73 5.06 12.05 0.00
C VAL A 73 4.61 10.65 0.44
N LYS A 74 5.55 9.82 0.90
CA LYS A 74 5.23 8.47 1.40
C LYS A 74 4.92 8.43 2.90
N GLY A 75 4.92 9.58 3.57
CA GLY A 75 4.58 9.66 4.98
C GLY A 75 5.50 8.86 5.89
N THR A 76 6.77 8.70 5.49
CA THR A 76 7.69 7.78 6.18
C THR A 76 8.02 8.27 7.60
N TRP A 77 8.15 9.59 7.79
CA TRP A 77 8.39 10.18 9.11
C TRP A 77 7.18 10.05 10.01
N GLU A 78 6.00 10.30 9.47
CA GLU A 78 4.73 10.12 10.18
C GLU A 78 4.53 8.66 10.59
N THR A 79 4.92 7.71 9.72
CA THR A 79 4.87 6.28 10.04
C THR A 79 5.77 5.94 11.23
N VAL A 80 7.01 6.47 11.26
CA VAL A 80 7.90 6.30 12.42
C VAL A 80 7.29 6.93 13.67
N SER A 81 6.79 8.17 13.58
CA SER A 81 6.17 8.85 14.71
C SER A 81 4.95 8.12 15.24
N MET A 82 4.16 7.52 14.35
CA MET A 82 2.97 6.72 14.69
C MET A 82 3.35 5.45 15.47
N LEU A 83 4.50 4.83 15.17
CA LEU A 83 4.97 3.64 15.86
C LEU A 83 5.61 3.94 17.22
N ALA A 84 5.88 5.20 17.54
CA ALA A 84 6.44 5.57 18.83
C ALA A 84 5.56 5.10 20.00
N GLY A 85 6.17 4.40 20.95
CA GLY A 85 5.48 3.84 22.11
C GLY A 85 4.66 2.57 21.87
N SER A 86 4.55 2.08 20.63
CA SER A 86 3.83 0.83 20.30
C SER A 86 4.63 -0.44 20.61
N GLY A 87 5.95 -0.34 20.78
CA GLY A 87 6.84 -1.49 20.90
C GLY A 87 7.05 -2.27 19.58
N ILE A 88 6.65 -1.70 18.45
CA ILE A 88 6.76 -2.31 17.13
C ILE A 88 7.88 -1.62 16.35
N SER A 89 8.79 -2.42 15.78
CA SER A 89 9.86 -1.94 14.91
C SER A 89 9.35 -1.66 13.49
N LEU A 90 10.08 -0.89 12.70
CA LEU A 90 9.75 -0.61 11.30
C LEU A 90 10.77 -1.24 10.34
N ALA A 91 10.31 -2.11 9.46
CA ALA A 91 11.01 -2.48 8.26
C ALA A 91 10.63 -1.52 7.13
N HIS A 92 11.57 -0.68 6.71
CA HIS A 92 11.36 0.24 5.60
C HIS A 92 11.95 -0.34 4.31
N VAL A 93 11.11 -0.55 3.30
CA VAL A 93 11.47 -1.12 1.99
C VAL A 93 11.26 -0.09 0.90
N GLY A 94 12.25 0.06 0.02
CA GLY A 94 12.17 0.98 -1.12
C GLY A 94 13.24 2.06 -1.12
N GLY A 95 14.08 2.07 -0.09
CA GLY A 95 15.25 2.93 0.00
C GLY A 95 14.93 4.41 0.06
N GLY A 96 15.82 5.23 -0.48
CA GLY A 96 15.73 6.68 -0.49
C GLY A 96 17.08 7.31 -0.85
N ALA A 97 17.15 8.64 -0.93
CA ALA A 97 18.43 9.32 -0.96
C ALA A 97 19.17 9.09 0.37
N GLY A 98 20.49 8.99 0.34
CA GLY A 98 21.29 8.72 1.53
C GLY A 98 21.02 9.71 2.68
N GLU A 99 20.80 10.99 2.36
CA GLU A 99 20.46 12.02 3.33
C GLU A 99 19.05 11.78 3.94
N ASP A 100 18.07 11.39 3.15
CA ASP A 100 16.72 11.10 3.63
C ASP A 100 16.73 9.86 4.55
N LEU A 101 17.48 8.82 4.18
CA LEU A 101 17.63 7.63 5.02
C LEU A 101 18.34 7.94 6.35
N ALA A 102 19.40 8.75 6.32
CA ALA A 102 20.10 9.16 7.53
C ALA A 102 19.17 9.97 8.48
N ARG A 103 18.39 10.89 7.92
CA ARG A 103 17.38 11.65 8.70
C ARG A 103 16.29 10.74 9.25
N LEU A 104 15.82 9.76 8.46
CA LEU A 104 14.83 8.79 8.90
C LEU A 104 15.35 7.95 10.07
N THR A 105 16.61 7.48 9.99
CA THR A 105 17.27 6.73 11.08
C THR A 105 17.35 7.58 12.34
N GLN A 106 17.82 8.82 12.24
CA GLN A 106 17.88 9.74 13.38
C GLN A 106 16.50 10.00 14.00
N HIS A 107 15.46 10.12 13.14
CA HIS A 107 14.09 10.31 13.60
C HIS A 107 13.58 9.06 14.34
N ALA A 108 13.82 7.86 13.82
CA ALA A 108 13.45 6.61 14.47
C ALA A 108 14.11 6.45 15.82
N GLU A 109 15.40 6.75 15.93
CA GLU A 109 16.13 6.78 17.21
C GLU A 109 15.49 7.76 18.20
N SER A 110 15.14 8.97 17.76
CA SER A 110 14.50 9.97 18.61
C SER A 110 13.10 9.56 19.09
N CYS A 111 12.40 8.75 18.31
CA CYS A 111 11.08 8.20 18.65
C CYS A 111 11.17 6.89 19.44
N GLY A 112 12.35 6.31 19.63
CA GLY A 112 12.52 5.01 20.27
C GLY A 112 11.96 3.84 19.43
N VAL A 113 11.93 3.99 18.09
CA VAL A 113 11.45 2.99 17.16
C VAL A 113 12.63 2.26 16.53
N GLY A 114 12.67 0.92 16.63
CA GLY A 114 13.64 0.11 15.91
C GLY A 114 13.40 0.27 14.40
N LEU A 115 14.44 0.66 13.64
CA LEU A 115 14.35 0.82 12.19
C LEU A 115 15.34 -0.11 11.50
N TRP A 116 14.82 -0.91 10.58
CA TRP A 116 15.61 -1.65 9.63
C TRP A 116 15.30 -1.16 8.22
N VAL A 117 16.32 -0.64 7.54
CA VAL A 117 16.20 -0.24 6.13
C VAL A 117 16.60 -1.43 5.29
N ALA A 118 15.63 -2.02 4.62
CA ALA A 118 15.84 -3.20 3.81
C ALA A 118 16.80 -2.92 2.63
N PRO A 119 17.71 -3.83 2.33
CA PRO A 119 18.41 -3.82 1.05
C PRO A 119 17.40 -4.06 -0.09
N ARG A 120 17.90 -4.15 -1.32
CA ARG A 120 17.04 -4.56 -2.43
C ARG A 120 16.65 -6.03 -2.23
N LEU A 121 15.35 -6.27 -2.09
CA LEU A 121 14.77 -7.59 -1.93
C LEU A 121 14.28 -8.15 -3.27
N SER A 122 14.34 -9.45 -3.46
CA SER A 122 13.61 -10.18 -4.49
C SER A 122 12.12 -10.28 -4.11
N SER A 123 11.25 -10.63 -5.06
CA SER A 123 9.82 -10.79 -4.77
C SER A 123 9.53 -11.85 -3.70
N PRO A 124 10.20 -13.03 -3.66
CA PRO A 124 10.02 -13.97 -2.56
C PRO A 124 10.46 -13.43 -1.19
N GLU A 125 11.62 -12.74 -1.11
CA GLU A 125 12.10 -12.12 0.13
C GLU A 125 11.14 -11.03 0.63
N MET A 126 10.62 -10.23 -0.27
CA MET A 126 9.62 -9.20 0.04
C MET A 126 8.33 -9.83 0.58
N ALA A 127 7.84 -10.89 -0.07
CA ALA A 127 6.66 -11.60 0.38
C ALA A 127 6.86 -12.25 1.75
N ALA A 128 8.04 -12.84 2.01
CA ALA A 128 8.39 -13.40 3.32
C ALA A 128 8.43 -12.31 4.41
N LEU A 129 9.08 -11.16 4.12
CA LEU A 129 9.13 -10.03 5.03
C LEU A 129 7.71 -9.50 5.36
N ILE A 130 6.87 -9.31 4.36
CA ILE A 130 5.49 -8.85 4.56
C ILE A 130 4.70 -9.87 5.38
N ARG A 131 4.82 -11.17 5.08
CA ARG A 131 4.08 -12.23 5.80
C ARG A 131 4.44 -12.28 7.28
N GLY A 132 5.71 -12.12 7.64
CA GLY A 132 6.17 -12.11 9.03
C GLY A 132 5.76 -10.86 9.81
N ALA A 133 5.35 -9.81 9.13
CA ALA A 133 5.01 -8.54 9.76
C ALA A 133 3.71 -8.59 10.58
N ARG A 134 3.64 -7.74 11.60
CA ARG A 134 2.40 -7.42 12.32
C ARG A 134 1.36 -6.86 11.38
N ALA A 135 1.77 -5.91 10.55
CA ALA A 135 0.97 -5.26 9.52
C ALA A 135 1.87 -4.59 8.48
N VAL A 136 1.32 -4.35 7.30
CA VAL A 136 1.86 -3.34 6.39
C VAL A 136 1.18 -2.02 6.68
N VAL A 137 1.98 -0.96 6.84
CA VAL A 137 1.50 0.37 7.24
C VAL A 137 1.90 1.42 6.24
N SER A 138 1.02 2.38 5.98
CA SER A 138 1.35 3.52 5.12
C SER A 138 0.59 4.78 5.55
N MET A 139 1.35 5.86 5.71
CA MET A 139 0.83 7.21 5.92
C MET A 139 1.11 8.10 4.69
N ALA A 140 1.13 7.52 3.47
CA ALA A 140 1.39 8.25 2.24
C ALA A 140 0.34 9.34 1.99
N HIS A 141 0.80 10.49 1.50
CA HIS A 141 -0.06 11.62 1.14
C HIS A 141 -0.60 11.43 -0.27
N GLY A 142 -1.93 11.28 -0.37
CA GLY A 142 -2.63 11.22 -1.66
C GLY A 142 -2.13 10.09 -2.58
N GLU A 143 -1.91 8.90 -2.04
CA GLU A 143 -1.49 7.73 -2.83
C GLU A 143 -2.42 7.53 -4.02
N PRO A 144 -1.91 7.43 -5.26
CA PRO A 144 -2.76 7.34 -6.43
C PRO A 144 -3.68 6.13 -6.48
N PHE A 145 -3.20 4.92 -6.15
CA PHE A 145 -3.99 3.69 -6.12
C PHE A 145 -3.74 2.87 -4.86
N GLY A 146 -2.46 2.65 -4.51
CA GLY A 146 -2.08 1.82 -3.37
C GLY A 146 -1.95 0.34 -3.75
N LEU A 147 -0.85 -0.03 -4.39
CA LEU A 147 -0.50 -1.44 -4.61
C LEU A 147 -0.07 -2.13 -3.31
N THR A 148 0.52 -1.40 -2.40
CA THR A 148 1.01 -1.93 -1.11
C THR A 148 -0.04 -2.70 -0.30
N PRO A 149 -1.31 -2.24 -0.12
CA PRO A 149 -2.33 -3.08 0.52
C PRO A 149 -2.69 -4.32 -0.31
N VAL A 150 -2.63 -4.27 -1.63
CA VAL A 150 -2.85 -5.45 -2.49
C VAL A 150 -1.76 -6.50 -2.23
N GLU A 151 -0.50 -6.07 -2.17
CA GLU A 151 0.65 -6.92 -1.84
C GLU A 151 0.49 -7.56 -0.44
N ALA A 152 0.14 -6.76 0.57
CA ALA A 152 -0.06 -7.23 1.94
C ALA A 152 -1.16 -8.29 2.02
N ILE A 153 -2.32 -8.00 1.44
CA ILE A 153 -3.49 -8.89 1.43
C ILE A 153 -3.19 -10.20 0.69
N SER A 154 -2.42 -10.15 -0.40
CA SER A 154 -2.06 -11.33 -1.19
C SER A 154 -1.30 -12.39 -0.37
N VAL A 155 -0.51 -11.95 0.61
CA VAL A 155 0.24 -12.84 1.53
C VAL A 155 -0.43 -12.99 2.90
N GLY A 156 -1.65 -12.50 3.09
CA GLY A 156 -2.44 -12.65 4.31
C GLY A 156 -2.05 -11.71 5.45
N THR A 157 -1.35 -10.62 5.14
CA THR A 157 -0.91 -9.63 6.14
C THR A 157 -1.89 -8.47 6.22
N PRO A 158 -2.28 -8.02 7.44
CA PRO A 158 -3.13 -6.86 7.60
C PRO A 158 -2.56 -5.60 6.96
N ALA A 159 -3.42 -4.86 6.24
CA ALA A 159 -3.11 -3.56 5.66
C ALA A 159 -3.72 -2.44 6.51
N LEU A 160 -2.88 -1.61 7.13
CA LEU A 160 -3.31 -0.45 7.93
C LEU A 160 -2.86 0.81 7.19
N MET A 161 -3.80 1.51 6.58
CA MET A 161 -3.51 2.63 5.69
C MET A 161 -4.12 3.92 6.23
N VAL A 162 -3.48 5.05 5.95
CA VAL A 162 -4.12 6.33 6.19
C VAL A 162 -5.38 6.44 5.33
N ASP A 163 -6.45 7.01 5.90
CA ASP A 163 -7.73 7.21 5.20
C ASP A 163 -7.62 8.36 4.18
N GLU A 164 -6.78 8.16 3.16
CA GLU A 164 -6.53 9.12 2.09
C GLU A 164 -6.28 8.42 0.74
N GLY A 165 -6.53 9.16 -0.33
CA GLY A 165 -6.13 8.73 -1.67
C GLY A 165 -6.80 7.45 -2.15
N GLY A 166 -6.08 6.75 -2.99
CA GLY A 166 -6.51 5.49 -3.61
C GLY A 166 -6.50 4.28 -2.67
N PHE A 167 -6.03 4.42 -1.43
CA PHE A 167 -6.18 3.35 -0.45
C PHE A 167 -7.65 2.97 -0.21
N ARG A 168 -8.57 3.94 -0.37
CA ARG A 168 -10.01 3.74 -0.28
C ARG A 168 -10.60 2.85 -1.36
N ASP A 169 -9.88 2.64 -2.47
CA ASP A 169 -10.31 1.73 -3.53
C ASP A 169 -9.96 0.28 -3.18
N THR A 170 -8.87 0.07 -2.45
CA THR A 170 -8.32 -1.27 -2.14
C THR A 170 -8.69 -1.76 -0.75
N VAL A 171 -8.75 -0.87 0.25
CA VAL A 171 -9.08 -1.17 1.63
C VAL A 171 -10.49 -0.70 1.98
N ILE A 172 -11.27 -1.57 2.58
CA ILE A 172 -12.57 -1.26 3.20
C ILE A 172 -12.37 -1.36 4.71
N ASP A 173 -12.55 -0.25 5.42
CA ASP A 173 -12.26 -0.18 6.86
C ASP A 173 -12.98 -1.27 7.65
N ASP A 174 -12.24 -1.92 8.53
CA ASP A 174 -12.66 -3.03 9.41
C ASP A 174 -13.20 -4.28 8.68
N VAL A 175 -13.07 -4.35 7.35
CA VAL A 175 -13.50 -5.50 6.53
C VAL A 175 -12.32 -6.29 6.01
N ASN A 176 -11.33 -5.62 5.41
CA ASN A 176 -10.13 -6.25 4.84
C ASN A 176 -8.83 -5.56 5.26
N GLY A 177 -8.88 -4.75 6.29
CA GLY A 177 -7.80 -3.93 6.83
C GLY A 177 -8.38 -2.72 7.54
N ARG A 178 -7.57 -1.69 7.74
CA ARG A 178 -8.02 -0.45 8.36
C ARG A 178 -7.69 0.78 7.52
N LEU A 179 -8.63 1.72 7.49
CA LEU A 179 -8.42 3.09 7.04
C LEU A 179 -8.48 4.02 8.25
N LEU A 180 -7.37 4.70 8.53
CA LEU A 180 -7.17 5.39 9.80
C LEU A 180 -6.91 6.89 9.59
N PRO A 181 -7.49 7.77 10.42
CA PRO A 181 -7.16 9.18 10.39
C PRO A 181 -5.66 9.39 10.67
N ARG A 182 -5.04 10.32 9.96
CA ARG A 182 -3.61 10.58 10.06
C ARG A 182 -3.17 11.03 11.47
N ASP A 183 -4.00 11.80 12.12
CA ASP A 183 -3.76 12.47 13.40
C ASP A 183 -4.29 11.72 14.63
N ASP A 184 -4.94 10.56 14.44
CA ASP A 184 -5.45 9.73 15.53
C ASP A 184 -4.49 8.57 15.84
N LEU A 185 -3.41 8.86 16.57
CA LEU A 185 -2.42 7.85 16.98
C LEU A 185 -3.04 6.73 17.80
N GLY A 186 -4.09 7.01 18.60
CA GLY A 186 -4.79 6.00 19.39
C GLY A 186 -5.48 4.97 18.49
N ALA A 187 -6.11 5.41 17.40
CA ALA A 187 -6.71 4.52 16.42
C ALA A 187 -5.66 3.63 15.72
N TRP A 188 -4.48 4.18 15.39
CA TRP A 188 -3.37 3.41 14.83
C TRP A 188 -2.85 2.34 15.78
N HIS A 189 -2.60 2.68 17.05
CA HIS A 189 -2.15 1.71 18.06
C HIS A 189 -3.19 0.60 18.27
N SER A 190 -4.48 0.96 18.38
CA SER A 190 -5.57 -0.01 18.47
C SER A 190 -5.63 -0.95 17.25
N ALA A 191 -5.43 -0.41 16.04
CA ALA A 191 -5.40 -1.21 14.81
C ALA A 191 -4.19 -2.17 14.77
N LEU A 192 -3.03 -1.74 15.26
CA LEU A 192 -1.85 -2.60 15.41
C LEU A 192 -2.07 -3.74 16.41
N GLU A 193 -2.83 -3.50 17.48
CA GLU A 193 -3.26 -4.53 18.43
C GLU A 193 -4.25 -5.49 17.79
N GLN A 194 -5.26 -4.99 17.06
CA GLN A 194 -6.21 -5.82 16.30
C GLN A 194 -5.48 -6.70 15.28
N ALA A 195 -4.46 -6.16 14.61
CA ALA A 195 -3.61 -6.90 13.67
C ALA A 195 -2.77 -8.02 14.34
N ALA A 196 -2.68 -8.07 15.66
CA ALA A 196 -2.08 -9.18 16.40
C ALA A 196 -3.04 -10.36 16.59
N ASP A 197 -4.35 -10.12 16.58
CA ASP A 197 -5.35 -11.15 16.82
C ASP A 197 -5.48 -12.08 15.61
N GLY A 198 -5.24 -13.38 15.79
CA GLY A 198 -5.24 -14.36 14.71
C GLY A 198 -6.60 -14.47 14.00
N ARG A 199 -7.73 -14.28 14.70
CA ARG A 199 -9.05 -14.33 14.09
C ARG A 199 -9.28 -13.13 13.18
N THR A 200 -8.94 -11.95 13.66
CA THR A 200 -9.02 -10.70 12.90
C THR A 200 -8.15 -10.78 11.64
N ARG A 201 -6.88 -11.24 11.78
CA ARG A 201 -5.98 -11.44 10.62
C ARG A 201 -6.60 -12.35 9.56
N THR A 202 -7.12 -13.51 9.97
CA THR A 202 -7.75 -14.47 9.07
C THR A 202 -8.97 -13.85 8.37
N ALA A 203 -9.86 -13.21 9.11
CA ALA A 203 -11.06 -12.58 8.55
C ALA A 203 -10.73 -11.48 7.54
N TRP A 204 -9.75 -10.60 7.88
CA TRP A 204 -9.31 -9.54 6.97
C TRP A 204 -8.62 -10.11 5.72
N ALA A 205 -7.82 -11.17 5.86
CA ALA A 205 -7.16 -11.80 4.73
C ALA A 205 -8.18 -12.45 3.77
N GLU A 206 -9.19 -13.14 4.29
CA GLU A 206 -10.26 -13.75 3.48
C GLU A 206 -11.07 -12.69 2.73
N SER A 207 -11.54 -11.67 3.45
CA SER A 207 -12.29 -10.54 2.85
C SER A 207 -11.44 -9.77 1.85
N GLY A 208 -10.15 -9.62 2.14
CA GLY A 208 -9.21 -8.93 1.25
C GLY A 208 -8.96 -9.69 -0.05
N ARG A 209 -8.79 -11.00 0.01
CA ARG A 209 -8.69 -11.83 -1.21
C ARG A 209 -9.96 -11.76 -2.05
N ALA A 210 -11.13 -11.76 -1.41
CA ALA A 210 -12.40 -11.58 -2.12
C ALA A 210 -12.46 -10.19 -2.81
N ARG A 211 -12.01 -9.14 -2.13
CA ARG A 211 -11.96 -7.78 -2.70
C ARG A 211 -11.00 -7.69 -3.89
N ILE A 212 -9.79 -8.26 -3.82
CA ILE A 212 -8.84 -8.29 -4.93
C ILE A 212 -9.42 -9.06 -6.13
N ALA A 213 -10.09 -10.19 -5.87
CA ALA A 213 -10.74 -10.97 -6.92
C ALA A 213 -11.89 -10.18 -7.60
N GLU A 214 -12.70 -9.43 -6.83
CA GLU A 214 -13.73 -8.54 -7.35
C GLU A 214 -13.15 -7.44 -8.24
N MET A 215 -12.02 -6.86 -7.82
CA MET A 215 -11.35 -5.81 -8.59
C MET A 215 -10.78 -6.33 -9.91
N ASP A 216 -10.49 -7.61 -10.03
CA ASP A 216 -9.86 -8.27 -11.19
C ASP A 216 -8.71 -7.41 -11.76
N LEU A 217 -7.60 -7.37 -11.02
CA LEU A 217 -6.41 -6.60 -11.40
C LEU A 217 -5.50 -7.35 -12.39
N SER A 218 -6.00 -8.40 -13.04
CA SER A 218 -5.23 -9.16 -14.01
C SER A 218 -4.89 -8.33 -15.27
N PRO A 219 -3.79 -8.62 -15.96
CA PRO A 219 -3.44 -7.99 -17.24
C PRO A 219 -4.56 -8.12 -18.26
N ASP A 220 -5.23 -9.28 -18.34
CA ASP A 220 -6.33 -9.50 -19.26
C ASP A 220 -7.53 -8.61 -18.96
N ALA A 221 -7.87 -8.43 -17.68
CA ALA A 221 -8.94 -7.52 -17.29
C ALA A 221 -8.60 -6.06 -17.60
N HIS A 222 -7.33 -5.68 -17.39
CA HIS A 222 -6.87 -4.34 -17.78
C HIS A 222 -7.01 -4.11 -19.29
N CYS A 223 -6.60 -5.08 -20.12
CA CYS A 223 -6.75 -5.00 -21.57
C CYS A 223 -8.23 -4.88 -21.98
N ARG A 224 -9.12 -5.71 -21.42
CA ARG A 224 -10.57 -5.62 -21.70
C ARG A 224 -11.15 -4.25 -21.33
N ARG A 225 -10.75 -3.68 -20.19
CA ARG A 225 -11.19 -2.33 -19.78
C ARG A 225 -10.67 -1.26 -20.74
N LEU A 226 -9.41 -1.37 -21.16
CA LEU A 226 -8.82 -0.45 -22.12
C LEU A 226 -9.53 -0.55 -23.49
N GLU A 227 -9.80 -1.75 -24.00
CA GLU A 227 -10.58 -1.96 -25.22
C GLU A 227 -11.96 -1.31 -25.11
N SER A 228 -12.67 -1.50 -24.00
CA SER A 228 -13.97 -0.85 -23.76
C SER A 228 -13.90 0.67 -23.79
N VAL A 229 -12.81 1.26 -23.30
CA VAL A 229 -12.60 2.73 -23.38
C VAL A 229 -12.36 3.14 -24.84
N LEU A 230 -11.59 2.36 -25.61
CA LEU A 230 -11.27 2.66 -27.01
C LEU A 230 -12.50 2.52 -27.92
N ASP A 231 -13.36 1.54 -27.67
CA ASP A 231 -14.60 1.32 -28.43
C ASP A 231 -15.63 2.45 -28.24
N CYS A 232 -15.50 3.23 -27.20
CA CYS A 232 -16.33 4.40 -26.93
C CYS A 232 -15.83 5.71 -27.60
N LEU A 233 -14.67 5.68 -28.26
CA LEU A 233 -14.07 6.84 -28.92
C LEU A 233 -14.46 6.92 -30.41
#